data_0cdf672e7138b12cef89cd390d6e0a58
#
_entry.id   0cdf672e7138b12cef89cd390d6e0a58
#
_cell.length_a   1.000
_cell.length_b   1.000
_cell.length_c   1.000
_cell.angle_alpha   90.00
_cell.angle_beta   90.00
_cell.angle_gamma   90.00
#
_symmetry.space_group_name_H-M   'P 1'
#
loop_
_entity.id
_entity.type
_entity.pdbx_description
1 polymer ?
#
loop_
_entity_poly.entity_id
_entity_poly.type
_entity_poly.pdbx_seq_one_letter_code
_entity_poly.pdbx_strand_id
1 'polypeptide(L)'
;TFDFHTNAISDQEVSQFGSLDNITLNWKENFEQTEQHKHLVGNFEEIKNKVEKFILNNKELFNKRVVDGKIKHCHGDFHSANIFLTKNGPVIFDSLTFNKRFPCSDVISEVAFMAMDLDYFGRKDLSDIFVNEYKKLSEDKDTHTLLNFYKCYRAYIRAKIACFGLHEGLSYEEKTK
;
A
#
# COMPACT_ATOMS: atom_id res chain seq x y z
N THR A 1 4.92 -9.58 -10.65
CA THR A 1 4.89 -8.22 -10.04
C THR A 1 6.00 -7.34 -10.60
N PHE A 2 7.27 -7.74 -10.53
CA PHE A 2 8.38 -6.92 -11.03
C PHE A 2 8.25 -6.58 -12.53
N ASP A 3 8.01 -7.57 -13.40
CA ASP A 3 7.80 -7.34 -14.84
C ASP A 3 6.61 -6.42 -15.12
N PHE A 4 5.55 -6.56 -14.36
CA PHE A 4 4.40 -5.65 -14.45
C PHE A 4 4.81 -4.22 -14.11
N HIS A 5 5.48 -3.99 -12.99
CA HIS A 5 5.96 -2.66 -12.60
C HIS A 5 6.94 -2.05 -13.60
N THR A 6 7.81 -2.88 -14.19
CA THR A 6 8.78 -2.40 -15.20
C THR A 6 8.07 -1.82 -16.43
N ASN A 7 6.97 -2.44 -16.86
CA ASN A 7 6.21 -2.06 -18.05
C ASN A 7 5.02 -1.11 -17.75
N ALA A 8 4.73 -0.85 -16.47
CA ALA A 8 3.61 -0.01 -16.07
C ALA A 8 3.85 1.47 -16.41
N ILE A 9 2.77 2.18 -16.74
CA ILE A 9 2.79 3.61 -17.07
C ILE A 9 3.38 4.43 -15.93
N SER A 10 4.27 5.36 -16.29
CA SER A 10 4.91 6.31 -15.38
C SER A 10 5.11 7.63 -16.12
N ASP A 11 4.03 8.31 -16.41
CA ASP A 11 4.03 9.64 -17.03
C ASP A 11 3.88 10.74 -15.96
N GLN A 12 3.78 11.98 -16.41
CA GLN A 12 3.63 13.12 -15.52
C GLN A 12 2.31 13.09 -14.73
N GLU A 13 1.21 12.60 -15.35
CA GLU A 13 -0.08 12.47 -14.68
C GLU A 13 0.00 11.42 -13.55
N VAL A 14 0.66 10.29 -13.79
CA VAL A 14 0.86 9.23 -12.78
C VAL A 14 1.83 9.70 -11.69
N SER A 15 2.93 10.34 -12.07
CA SER A 15 3.99 10.74 -11.15
C SER A 15 3.54 11.73 -10.08
N GLN A 16 2.57 12.59 -10.37
CA GLN A 16 2.02 13.53 -9.38
C GLN A 16 1.44 12.85 -8.14
N PHE A 17 0.91 11.62 -8.27
CA PHE A 17 0.32 10.88 -7.15
C PHE A 17 1.36 10.38 -6.13
N GLY A 18 2.64 10.36 -6.50
CA GLY A 18 3.74 10.10 -5.58
C GLY A 18 4.33 11.35 -4.93
N SER A 19 3.81 12.54 -5.23
CA SER A 19 4.29 13.78 -4.62
C SER A 19 4.07 13.78 -3.10
N LEU A 20 4.92 14.53 -2.40
CA LEU A 20 4.84 14.66 -0.94
C LEU A 20 3.46 15.16 -0.48
N ASP A 21 2.86 16.08 -1.24
CA ASP A 21 1.53 16.61 -0.95
C ASP A 21 0.46 15.53 -1.05
N ASN A 22 0.51 14.69 -2.10
CA ASN A 22 -0.44 13.58 -2.26
C ASN A 22 -0.26 12.49 -1.21
N ILE A 23 0.99 12.15 -0.84
CA ILE A 23 1.26 11.20 0.24
C ILE A 23 0.70 11.73 1.57
N THR A 24 0.95 13.02 1.87
CA THR A 24 0.44 13.67 3.08
C THR A 24 -1.09 13.73 3.07
N LEU A 25 -1.70 14.08 1.93
CA LEU A 25 -3.15 14.12 1.76
C LEU A 25 -3.79 12.74 1.99
N ASN A 26 -3.20 11.68 1.43
CA ASN A 26 -3.69 10.31 1.59
C ASN A 26 -3.75 9.89 3.06
N TRP A 27 -2.72 10.21 3.84
CA TRP A 27 -2.69 9.90 5.26
C TRP A 27 -3.65 10.78 6.06
N LYS A 28 -3.71 12.07 5.74
CA LYS A 28 -4.64 13.00 6.39
C LYS A 28 -6.09 12.55 6.22
N GLU A 29 -6.50 12.24 4.99
CA GLU A 29 -7.84 11.71 4.72
C GLU A 29 -8.12 10.42 5.48
N ASN A 30 -7.14 9.50 5.56
CA ASN A 30 -7.31 8.27 6.33
C ASN A 30 -7.56 8.54 7.81
N PHE A 31 -6.80 9.45 8.43
CA PHE A 31 -6.98 9.81 9.83
C PHE A 31 -8.32 10.54 10.08
N GLU A 32 -8.67 11.50 9.24
CA GLU A 32 -9.95 12.23 9.34
C GLU A 32 -11.15 11.29 9.22
N GLN A 33 -11.12 10.36 8.27
CA GLN A 33 -12.20 9.40 8.04
C GLN A 33 -12.35 8.36 9.15
N THR A 34 -11.31 8.11 9.94
CA THR A 34 -11.33 7.16 11.05
C THR A 34 -11.36 7.80 12.43
N GLU A 35 -11.37 9.14 12.53
CA GLU A 35 -11.34 9.87 13.81
C GLU A 35 -12.45 9.43 14.78
N GLN A 36 -13.67 9.24 14.27
CA GLN A 36 -14.79 8.77 15.09
C GLN A 36 -14.61 7.32 15.59
N HIS A 37 -13.71 6.55 14.95
CA HIS A 37 -13.41 5.15 15.26
C HIS A 37 -12.04 4.96 15.91
N LYS A 38 -11.38 6.04 16.34
CA LYS A 38 -10.02 5.97 16.89
C LYS A 38 -9.87 5.02 18.08
N HIS A 39 -10.95 4.75 18.81
CA HIS A 39 -10.99 3.79 19.91
C HIS A 39 -10.86 2.32 19.42
N LEU A 40 -11.16 2.04 18.14
CA LEU A 40 -11.00 0.73 17.50
C LEU A 40 -9.62 0.59 16.83
N VAL A 41 -9.03 1.71 16.42
CA VAL A 41 -7.68 1.75 15.88
C VAL A 41 -6.69 1.88 17.04
N GLY A 42 -6.14 0.76 17.49
CA GLY A 42 -5.17 0.78 18.58
C GLY A 42 -4.01 1.74 18.29
N ASN A 43 -3.61 2.54 19.28
CA ASN A 43 -2.50 3.50 19.17
C ASN A 43 -2.66 4.58 18.08
N PHE A 44 -3.89 5.01 17.78
CA PHE A 44 -4.21 6.00 16.75
C PHE A 44 -3.26 7.21 16.74
N GLU A 45 -3.11 7.90 17.87
CA GLU A 45 -2.24 9.09 17.97
C GLU A 45 -0.74 8.74 17.79
N GLU A 46 -0.32 7.59 18.27
CA GLU A 46 1.07 7.13 18.09
C GLU A 46 1.37 6.85 16.61
N ILE A 47 0.45 6.18 15.91
CA ILE A 47 0.56 5.91 14.46
C ILE A 47 0.63 7.24 13.71
N LYS A 48 -0.28 8.17 13.98
CA LYS A 48 -0.32 9.49 13.35
C LYS A 48 1.00 10.24 13.52
N ASN A 49 1.48 10.35 14.75
CA ASN A 49 2.74 11.04 15.05
C ASN A 49 3.94 10.38 14.36
N LYS A 50 4.01 9.05 14.34
CA LYS A 50 5.10 8.32 13.66
C LYS A 50 5.07 8.52 12.15
N VAL A 51 3.89 8.50 11.54
CA VAL A 51 3.71 8.73 10.11
C VAL A 51 4.12 10.15 9.72
N GLU A 52 3.62 11.17 10.42
CA GLU A 52 3.96 12.56 10.16
C GLU A 52 5.48 12.80 10.29
N LYS A 53 6.09 12.26 11.34
CA LYS A 53 7.53 12.31 11.53
C LYS A 53 8.31 11.60 10.42
N PHE A 54 7.83 10.43 9.97
CA PHE A 54 8.47 9.71 8.89
C PHE A 54 8.42 10.49 7.58
N ILE A 55 7.26 11.05 7.22
CA ILE A 55 7.09 11.89 6.02
C ILE A 55 8.02 13.09 6.09
N LEU A 56 8.04 13.79 7.23
CA LEU A 56 8.91 14.96 7.43
C LEU A 56 10.39 14.65 7.24
N ASN A 57 10.85 13.53 7.80
CA ASN A 57 12.27 13.14 7.78
C ASN A 57 12.73 12.54 6.43
N ASN A 58 11.79 12.14 5.57
CA ASN A 58 12.09 11.45 4.31
C ASN A 58 11.59 12.22 3.07
N LYS A 59 11.40 13.53 3.16
CA LYS A 59 10.90 14.37 2.05
C LYS A 59 11.72 14.21 0.77
N GLU A 60 13.03 14.24 0.90
CA GLU A 60 13.94 14.10 -0.25
C GLU A 60 13.85 12.71 -0.88
N LEU A 61 13.65 11.67 -0.06
CA LEU A 61 13.44 10.32 -0.55
C LEU A 61 12.18 10.23 -1.39
N PHE A 62 11.05 10.76 -0.93
CA PHE A 62 9.80 10.77 -1.70
C PHE A 62 9.96 11.54 -3.01
N ASN A 63 10.59 12.71 -2.99
CA ASN A 63 10.86 13.48 -4.21
C ASN A 63 11.75 12.70 -5.18
N LYS A 64 12.80 12.05 -4.67
CA LYS A 64 13.66 11.17 -5.46
C LYS A 64 12.88 10.04 -6.13
N ARG A 65 11.94 9.40 -5.41
CA ARG A 65 11.08 8.34 -5.95
C ARG A 65 10.27 8.82 -7.18
N VAL A 66 9.76 10.05 -7.13
CA VAL A 66 9.06 10.65 -8.28
C VAL A 66 10.02 10.85 -9.45
N VAL A 67 11.19 11.45 -9.20
CA VAL A 67 12.20 11.72 -10.25
C VAL A 67 12.72 10.42 -10.88
N ASP A 68 12.95 9.39 -10.08
CA ASP A 68 13.42 8.07 -10.52
C ASP A 68 12.34 7.24 -11.24
N GLY A 69 11.13 7.79 -11.46
CA GLY A 69 10.04 7.09 -12.15
C GLY A 69 9.52 5.86 -11.40
N LYS A 70 9.60 5.88 -10.05
CA LYS A 70 9.14 4.79 -9.20
C LYS A 70 7.65 4.85 -8.88
N ILE A 71 6.99 5.93 -9.29
CA ILE A 71 5.54 6.07 -9.21
C ILE A 71 4.96 5.52 -10.51
N LYS A 72 4.11 4.51 -10.37
CA LYS A 72 3.57 3.76 -11.50
C LYS A 72 2.06 3.62 -11.39
N HIS A 73 1.42 3.38 -12.54
CA HIS A 73 0.05 2.89 -12.58
C HIS A 73 0.07 1.39 -12.22
N CYS A 74 -0.06 1.11 -10.94
CA CYS A 74 -0.02 -0.22 -10.35
C CYS A 74 -1.38 -0.94 -10.44
N HIS A 75 -1.51 -2.10 -9.82
CA HIS A 75 -2.78 -2.80 -9.65
C HIS A 75 -3.70 -2.04 -8.65
N GLY A 76 -3.11 -1.49 -7.60
CA GLY A 76 -3.79 -0.68 -6.58
C GLY A 76 -4.40 -1.49 -5.44
N ASP A 77 -4.83 -2.74 -5.69
CA ASP A 77 -5.41 -3.66 -4.69
C ASP A 77 -4.73 -5.03 -4.71
N PHE A 78 -3.39 -5.03 -4.65
CA PHE A 78 -2.57 -6.23 -4.79
C PHE A 78 -2.38 -6.94 -3.45
N HIS A 79 -3.30 -7.85 -3.14
CA HIS A 79 -3.26 -8.73 -1.96
C HIS A 79 -3.69 -10.16 -2.33
N SER A 80 -3.52 -11.13 -1.41
CA SER A 80 -3.66 -12.56 -1.71
C SER A 80 -5.04 -12.97 -2.20
N ALA A 81 -6.11 -12.32 -1.75
CA ALA A 81 -7.47 -12.64 -2.19
C ALA A 81 -7.71 -12.29 -3.67
N ASN A 82 -6.89 -11.41 -4.27
CA ASN A 82 -6.96 -11.03 -5.68
C ASN A 82 -6.01 -11.84 -6.57
N ILE A 83 -5.58 -13.04 -6.11
CA ILE A 83 -4.68 -13.92 -6.86
C ILE A 83 -5.27 -15.31 -6.97
N PHE A 84 -5.45 -15.78 -8.20
CA PHE A 84 -5.75 -17.17 -8.48
C PHE A 84 -4.48 -17.93 -8.87
N LEU A 85 -4.26 -19.07 -8.24
CA LEU A 85 -3.22 -20.01 -8.66
C LEU A 85 -3.80 -20.96 -9.72
N THR A 86 -3.33 -20.82 -10.95
CA THR A 86 -3.75 -21.66 -12.07
C THR A 86 -2.64 -22.61 -12.48
N LYS A 87 -2.97 -23.59 -13.36
CA LYS A 87 -1.96 -24.50 -13.94
C LYS A 87 -0.88 -23.77 -14.75
N ASN A 88 -1.19 -22.56 -15.25
CA ASN A 88 -0.28 -21.75 -16.04
C ASN A 88 0.43 -20.66 -15.19
N GLY A 89 0.31 -20.69 -13.89
CA GLY A 89 0.88 -19.73 -12.96
C GLY A 89 -0.18 -18.83 -12.29
N PRO A 90 0.25 -17.85 -11.48
CA PRO A 90 -0.65 -16.94 -10.80
C PRO A 90 -1.32 -15.97 -11.78
N VAL A 91 -2.62 -15.75 -11.59
CA VAL A 91 -3.41 -14.74 -12.29
C VAL A 91 -3.89 -13.72 -11.26
N ILE A 92 -3.60 -12.46 -11.51
CA ILE A 92 -3.99 -11.33 -10.66
C ILE A 92 -5.20 -10.67 -11.32
N PHE A 93 -6.24 -10.37 -10.55
CA PHE A 93 -7.49 -9.79 -11.03
C PHE A 93 -7.98 -8.68 -10.08
N ASP A 94 -9.04 -7.97 -10.47
CA ASP A 94 -9.69 -6.93 -9.68
C ASP A 94 -8.81 -5.71 -9.39
N SER A 95 -8.15 -5.19 -10.45
CA SER A 95 -7.42 -3.92 -10.34
C SER A 95 -8.37 -2.74 -10.16
N LEU A 96 -7.92 -1.72 -9.42
CA LEU A 96 -8.71 -0.51 -9.20
C LEU A 96 -8.74 0.35 -10.47
N THR A 97 -9.90 0.37 -11.16
CA THR A 97 -10.08 1.12 -12.41
C THR A 97 -11.04 2.30 -12.28
N PHE A 98 -11.81 2.37 -11.19
CA PHE A 98 -12.85 3.37 -10.98
C PHE A 98 -12.33 4.75 -10.55
N ASN A 99 -11.09 4.84 -10.10
CA ASN A 99 -10.46 6.10 -9.70
C ASN A 99 -8.97 6.07 -10.06
N LYS A 100 -8.51 7.02 -10.85
CA LYS A 100 -7.12 7.11 -11.32
C LYS A 100 -6.10 7.27 -10.18
N ARG A 101 -6.49 7.86 -9.05
CA ARG A 101 -5.60 8.12 -7.92
C ARG A 101 -5.13 6.82 -7.22
N PHE A 102 -6.03 5.85 -7.03
CA PHE A 102 -5.75 4.70 -6.18
C PHE A 102 -4.73 3.71 -6.75
N PRO A 103 -4.71 3.41 -8.05
CA PRO A 103 -3.67 2.56 -8.61
C PRO A 103 -2.33 3.28 -8.81
N CYS A 104 -2.32 4.62 -8.89
CA CYS A 104 -1.08 5.37 -9.09
C CYS A 104 -0.33 5.53 -7.75
N SER A 105 0.73 4.76 -7.57
CA SER A 105 1.51 4.75 -6.33
C SER A 105 2.97 4.35 -6.57
N ASP A 106 3.79 4.56 -5.53
CA ASP A 106 5.12 3.98 -5.49
C ASP A 106 5.01 2.45 -5.58
N VAL A 107 5.83 1.83 -6.43
CA VAL A 107 5.86 0.37 -6.60
C VAL A 107 6.09 -0.38 -5.28
N ILE A 108 6.81 0.23 -4.32
CA ILE A 108 7.01 -0.37 -2.99
C ILE A 108 5.70 -0.39 -2.19
N SER A 109 4.77 0.55 -2.41
CA SER A 109 3.44 0.53 -1.79
C SER A 109 2.63 -0.71 -2.22
N GLU A 110 2.75 -1.14 -3.46
CA GLU A 110 2.09 -2.35 -3.94
C GLU A 110 2.76 -3.61 -3.40
N VAL A 111 4.10 -3.67 -3.43
CA VAL A 111 4.87 -4.74 -2.79
C VAL A 111 4.54 -4.86 -1.29
N ALA A 112 4.44 -3.72 -0.62
CA ALA A 112 4.10 -3.66 0.80
C ALA A 112 2.68 -4.17 1.08
N PHE A 113 1.74 -4.02 0.15
CA PHE A 113 0.38 -4.51 0.34
C PHE A 113 0.36 -6.04 0.40
N MET A 114 0.95 -6.72 -0.59
CA MET A 114 1.07 -8.18 -0.56
C MET A 114 1.84 -8.66 0.67
N ALA A 115 2.97 -8.01 0.99
CA ALA A 115 3.78 -8.40 2.14
C ALA A 115 3.04 -8.21 3.47
N MET A 116 2.27 -7.14 3.63
CA MET A 116 1.42 -6.88 4.79
C MET A 116 0.30 -7.92 4.91
N ASP A 117 -0.34 -8.26 3.80
CA ASP A 117 -1.42 -9.24 3.77
C ASP A 117 -0.92 -10.64 4.16
N LEU A 118 0.24 -11.06 3.65
CA LEU A 118 0.90 -12.30 4.05
C LEU A 118 1.26 -12.29 5.54
N ASP A 119 1.78 -11.17 6.07
CA ASP A 119 2.06 -11.03 7.51
C ASP A 119 0.78 -11.16 8.34
N TYR A 120 -0.33 -10.56 7.88
CA TYR A 120 -1.63 -10.65 8.55
C TYR A 120 -2.14 -12.09 8.66
N PHE A 121 -1.92 -12.92 7.63
CA PHE A 121 -2.24 -14.34 7.66
C PHE A 121 -1.17 -15.22 8.35
N GLY A 122 -0.21 -14.61 9.06
CA GLY A 122 0.83 -15.34 9.78
C GLY A 122 1.90 -15.98 8.87
N ARG A 123 1.95 -15.61 7.59
CA ARG A 123 2.89 -16.12 6.60
C ARG A 123 4.06 -15.15 6.36
N LYS A 124 4.68 -14.75 7.46
CA LYS A 124 5.88 -13.90 7.40
C LYS A 124 7.00 -14.53 6.55
N ASP A 125 7.12 -15.83 6.56
CA ASP A 125 8.04 -16.59 5.72
C ASP A 125 7.85 -16.27 4.22
N LEU A 126 6.60 -16.28 3.76
CA LEU A 126 6.27 -15.94 2.36
C LEU A 126 6.42 -14.44 2.08
N SER A 127 6.06 -13.59 3.03
CA SER A 127 6.27 -12.15 2.95
C SER A 127 7.74 -11.82 2.74
N ASP A 128 8.63 -12.42 3.54
CA ASP A 128 10.07 -12.20 3.44
C ASP A 128 10.65 -12.71 2.10
N ILE A 129 10.22 -13.90 1.64
CA ILE A 129 10.61 -14.43 0.33
C ILE A 129 10.17 -13.49 -0.80
N PHE A 130 8.91 -13.07 -0.81
CA PHE A 130 8.36 -12.19 -1.83
C PHE A 130 9.10 -10.85 -1.91
N VAL A 131 9.31 -10.20 -0.75
CA VAL A 131 10.03 -8.92 -0.68
C VAL A 131 11.48 -9.06 -1.11
N ASN A 132 12.18 -10.14 -0.68
CA ASN A 132 13.58 -10.35 -1.03
C ASN A 132 13.77 -10.61 -2.53
N GLU A 133 12.88 -11.41 -3.14
CA GLU A 133 12.93 -11.63 -4.59
C GLU A 133 12.62 -10.34 -5.37
N TYR A 134 11.63 -9.56 -4.92
CA TYR A 134 11.36 -8.26 -5.54
C TYR A 134 12.57 -7.31 -5.44
N LYS A 135 13.19 -7.19 -4.27
CA LYS A 135 14.40 -6.37 -4.06
C LYS A 135 15.55 -6.78 -4.97
N LYS A 136 15.76 -8.09 -5.11
CA LYS A 136 16.82 -8.65 -5.95
C LYS A 136 16.61 -8.31 -7.43
N LEU A 137 15.36 -8.42 -7.92
CA LEU A 137 15.01 -8.12 -9.31
C LEU A 137 15.02 -6.62 -9.62
N SER A 138 14.53 -5.80 -8.69
CA SER A 138 14.37 -4.35 -8.88
C SER A 138 15.65 -3.56 -8.60
N GLU A 139 16.60 -4.15 -7.87
CA GLU A 139 17.80 -3.48 -7.31
C GLU A 139 17.48 -2.17 -6.56
N ASP A 140 16.24 -2.06 -6.07
CA ASP A 140 15.74 -0.85 -5.42
C ASP A 140 16.22 -0.77 -3.97
N LYS A 141 17.23 0.07 -3.76
CA LYS A 141 17.91 0.26 -2.46
C LYS A 141 17.01 0.92 -1.41
N ASP A 142 15.98 1.63 -1.84
CA ASP A 142 15.09 2.38 -0.95
C ASP A 142 13.98 1.49 -0.35
N THR A 143 13.85 0.24 -0.83
CA THR A 143 12.82 -0.71 -0.36
C THR A 143 12.86 -0.91 1.15
N HIS A 144 14.05 -1.03 1.76
CA HIS A 144 14.16 -1.28 3.20
C HIS A 144 13.64 -0.10 4.05
N THR A 145 13.77 1.12 3.56
CA THR A 145 13.32 2.33 4.25
C THR A 145 11.79 2.50 4.12
N LEU A 146 11.25 2.26 2.91
CA LEU A 146 9.86 2.55 2.59
C LEU A 146 8.90 1.40 2.89
N LEU A 147 9.39 0.15 2.95
CA LEU A 147 8.54 -1.03 3.08
C LEU A 147 7.60 -0.97 4.29
N ASN A 148 8.14 -0.69 5.47
CA ASN A 148 7.34 -0.66 6.70
C ASN A 148 6.39 0.55 6.74
N PHE A 149 6.77 1.68 6.17
CA PHE A 149 5.90 2.84 6.01
C PHE A 149 4.67 2.47 5.16
N TYR A 150 4.89 1.82 4.02
CA TYR A 150 3.80 1.41 3.15
C TYR A 150 3.02 0.19 3.67
N LYS A 151 3.65 -0.74 4.39
CA LYS A 151 2.89 -1.79 5.11
C LYS A 151 1.92 -1.17 6.12
N CYS A 152 2.37 -0.19 6.90
CA CYS A 152 1.51 0.56 7.82
C CYS A 152 0.37 1.26 7.06
N TYR A 153 0.65 1.91 5.94
CA TYR A 153 -0.35 2.56 5.10
C TYR A 153 -1.43 1.59 4.61
N ARG A 154 -1.02 0.44 4.07
CA ARG A 154 -1.97 -0.56 3.56
C ARG A 154 -2.77 -1.24 4.67
N ALA A 155 -2.14 -1.54 5.80
CA ALA A 155 -2.85 -2.04 6.99
C ALA A 155 -3.88 -1.02 7.51
N TYR A 156 -3.52 0.27 7.51
CA TYR A 156 -4.43 1.33 7.92
C TYR A 156 -5.64 1.46 6.99
N ILE A 157 -5.46 1.34 5.67
CA ILE A 157 -6.56 1.31 4.70
C ILE A 157 -7.50 0.13 5.00
N ARG A 158 -6.98 -1.06 5.26
CA ARG A 158 -7.79 -2.24 5.63
C ARG A 158 -8.59 -2.00 6.91
N ALA A 159 -7.95 -1.45 7.94
CA ALA A 159 -8.63 -1.07 9.18
C ALA A 159 -9.74 -0.04 8.94
N LYS A 160 -9.49 0.98 8.11
CA LYS A 160 -10.49 1.98 7.71
C LYS A 160 -11.71 1.36 7.03
N ILE A 161 -11.47 0.47 6.05
CA ILE A 161 -12.56 -0.23 5.36
C ILE A 161 -13.39 -1.07 6.35
N ALA A 162 -12.74 -1.76 7.28
CA ALA A 162 -13.43 -2.50 8.34
C ALA A 162 -14.29 -1.57 9.23
N CYS A 163 -13.78 -0.37 9.57
CA CYS A 163 -14.55 0.62 10.32
C CYS A 163 -15.81 1.10 9.56
N PHE A 164 -15.69 1.37 8.25
CA PHE A 164 -16.84 1.75 7.43
C PHE A 164 -17.91 0.68 7.40
N GLY A 165 -17.48 -0.54 7.25
CA GLY A 165 -18.38 -1.64 7.26
C GLY A 165 -19.16 -1.83 8.57
N LEU A 166 -18.67 -1.36 9.74
CA LEU A 166 -19.45 -1.40 10.98
C LEU A 166 -20.72 -0.53 10.93
N HIS A 167 -20.72 0.54 10.12
CA HIS A 167 -21.91 1.37 9.90
C HIS A 167 -22.99 0.72 9.05
N GLU A 168 -22.63 -0.26 8.21
CA GLU A 168 -23.54 -0.95 7.33
C GLU A 168 -24.23 -2.15 7.99
N GLY A 169 -24.06 -2.34 9.30
CA GLY A 169 -24.69 -3.40 10.08
C GLY A 169 -24.13 -4.81 9.83
N LEU A 170 -23.01 -4.90 9.09
CA LEU A 170 -22.31 -6.17 8.90
C LEU A 170 -21.43 -6.47 10.12
N SER A 171 -21.40 -7.71 10.57
CA SER A 171 -20.51 -8.12 11.66
C SER A 171 -19.03 -8.03 11.24
N TYR A 172 -18.13 -7.86 12.21
CA TYR A 172 -16.68 -7.83 11.96
C TYR A 172 -16.19 -9.07 11.21
N GLU A 173 -16.81 -10.24 11.48
CA GLU A 173 -16.45 -11.52 10.84
C GLU A 173 -16.87 -11.61 9.36
N GLU A 174 -17.94 -10.90 8.95
CA GLU A 174 -18.42 -10.89 7.57
C GLU A 174 -17.58 -9.98 6.65
N LYS A 175 -16.75 -9.11 7.22
CA LYS A 175 -15.96 -8.09 6.51
C LYS A 175 -14.49 -8.43 6.34
N THR A 176 -14.04 -9.45 7.05
CA THR A 176 -12.65 -9.94 7.00
C THR A 176 -12.50 -11.23 6.18
N LYS A 177 -13.59 -11.70 5.60
CA LYS A 177 -13.60 -12.78 4.60
C LYS A 177 -13.57 -12.23 3.19
#